data_d4f2d8ac8ae9877ff68261e53d4e9705
#
_entry.id   d4f2d8ac8ae9877ff68261e53d4e9705
#
_cell.length_a   1.000
_cell.length_b   1.000
_cell.length_c   1.000
_cell.angle_alpha   90.00
_cell.angle_beta   90.00
_cell.angle_gamma   90.00
#
_symmetry.space_group_name_H-M   'P 1'
#
loop_
_entity.id
_entity.type
_entity.pdbx_description
1 polymer ?
#
loop_
_entity_poly.entity_id
_entity_poly.type
_entity_poly.pdbx_seq_one_letter_code
_entity_poly.pdbx_strand_id
1 'polypeptide(L)'
;MTPHRHWLHNYVPKCVPIKLADNKTVYSAGEGIVYFNPIIDGKAARTFGFTRVLHVPDLRNNLLSVLFLTRQKGFTVTIDSSKMSFKHPDGTIWFTATISDSNAAFLDGTTAPLAEYASAATTIPLDLDLWHRRLAHHHLQDIKKLWKKKLVTGMTLDCLAAPDPICEPCLPGKMHANPFPSSQREGNT
;
A
#
# COMPACT_ATOMS: atom_id res chain seq x y z
N MET A 1 12.04 -0.72 10.48
CA MET A 1 12.17 -0.29 9.09
C MET A 1 12.12 -1.49 8.17
N THR A 2 11.48 -1.40 7.01
CA THR A 2 11.34 -2.49 6.04
C THR A 2 11.36 -1.96 4.60
N PRO A 3 11.94 -2.68 3.62
CA PRO A 3 11.79 -2.38 2.20
C PRO A 3 10.46 -2.88 1.62
N HIS A 4 9.71 -3.68 2.36
CA HIS A 4 8.52 -4.38 1.88
C HIS A 4 7.26 -3.56 2.11
N ARG A 5 6.78 -2.82 1.09
CA ARG A 5 5.55 -2.03 1.15
C ARG A 5 4.31 -2.89 1.48
N HIS A 6 4.24 -4.11 0.95
CA HIS A 6 3.11 -5.03 1.12
C HIS A 6 2.94 -5.60 2.55
N TRP A 7 3.88 -5.33 3.47
CA TRP A 7 3.73 -5.68 4.89
C TRP A 7 3.07 -4.58 5.71
N LEU A 8 2.97 -3.36 5.15
CA LEU A 8 2.57 -2.17 5.89
C LEU A 8 1.07 -1.92 5.77
N HIS A 9 0.37 -2.12 6.87
CA HIS A 9 -1.03 -1.75 7.05
C HIS A 9 -1.15 -0.28 7.49
N ASN A 10 -2.28 0.36 7.20
CA ASN A 10 -2.55 1.76 7.56
C ASN A 10 -1.41 2.70 7.13
N TYR A 11 -0.98 2.54 5.91
CA TYR A 11 0.17 3.26 5.36
C TYR A 11 -0.13 4.74 5.16
N VAL A 12 0.78 5.57 5.67
CA VAL A 12 0.76 7.02 5.48
C VAL A 12 2.08 7.43 4.82
N PRO A 13 2.05 8.22 3.74
CA PRO A 13 3.27 8.78 3.16
C PRO A 13 4.04 9.61 4.18
N LYS A 14 5.36 9.36 4.31
CA LYS A 14 6.22 10.07 5.26
C LYS A 14 7.66 9.99 4.82
N CYS A 15 8.26 11.14 4.56
CA CYS A 15 9.66 11.25 4.16
C CYS A 15 10.51 11.64 5.38
N VAL A 16 11.37 10.72 5.82
CA VAL A 16 12.33 10.94 6.91
C VAL A 16 13.72 10.55 6.43
N PRO A 17 14.74 11.40 6.59
CA PRO A 17 16.11 11.03 6.29
C PRO A 17 16.64 10.04 7.34
N ILE A 18 17.29 8.98 6.87
CA ILE A 18 17.87 7.91 7.68
C ILE A 18 19.33 7.77 7.31
N LYS A 19 20.21 8.06 8.27
CA LYS A 19 21.64 7.89 8.08
C LYS A 19 22.03 6.44 8.33
N LEU A 20 22.65 5.81 7.36
CA LEU A 20 23.19 4.45 7.46
C LEU A 20 24.59 4.43 8.06
N ALA A 21 25.06 3.23 8.43
CA ALA A 21 26.39 3.05 9.02
C ALA A 21 27.54 3.41 8.06
N ASP A 22 27.30 3.34 6.74
CA ASP A 22 28.26 3.75 5.69
C ASP A 22 28.22 5.28 5.39
N ASN A 23 27.59 6.07 6.25
CA ASN A 23 27.35 7.51 6.12
C ASN A 23 26.40 7.92 4.97
N LYS A 24 25.86 7.00 4.21
CA LYS A 24 24.82 7.33 3.21
C LYS A 24 23.52 7.68 3.90
N THR A 25 22.77 8.58 3.28
CA THR A 25 21.42 8.92 3.71
C THR A 25 20.42 8.32 2.74
N VAL A 26 19.49 7.53 3.27
CA VAL A 26 18.31 7.02 2.55
C VAL A 26 17.05 7.68 3.10
N TYR A 27 15.98 7.63 2.36
CA TYR A 27 14.71 8.27 2.75
C TYR A 27 13.60 7.24 2.90
N SER A 28 12.76 7.44 3.92
CA SER A 28 11.51 6.69 3.98
C SER A 28 10.51 7.21 2.97
N ALA A 29 9.71 6.32 2.39
CA ALA A 29 8.58 6.66 1.53
C ALA A 29 7.26 6.77 2.31
N GLY A 30 7.20 6.20 3.51
CA GLY A 30 6.05 6.25 4.38
C GLY A 30 6.24 5.48 5.69
N GLU A 31 5.20 5.41 6.50
CA GLU A 31 5.15 4.59 7.70
C GLU A 31 3.83 3.81 7.79
N GLY A 32 3.83 2.74 8.57
CA GLY A 32 2.65 1.93 8.80
C GLY A 32 2.82 0.94 9.95
N ILE A 33 1.93 -0.06 10.00
CA ILE A 33 1.93 -1.13 10.98
C ILE A 33 2.30 -2.43 10.29
N VAL A 34 3.24 -3.19 10.85
CA VAL A 34 3.56 -4.55 10.41
C VAL A 34 3.07 -5.53 11.45
N TYR A 35 2.17 -6.42 11.08
CA TYR A 35 1.72 -7.50 11.95
C TYR A 35 2.69 -8.68 11.88
N PHE A 36 3.04 -9.18 13.06
CA PHE A 36 3.99 -10.26 13.23
C PHE A 36 3.37 -11.41 14.03
N ASN A 37 3.56 -12.60 13.55
CA ASN A 37 3.13 -13.86 14.16
C ASN A 37 4.36 -14.55 14.77
N PRO A 38 4.64 -14.35 16.06
CA PRO A 38 5.83 -14.91 16.67
C PRO A 38 5.70 -16.41 16.90
N ILE A 39 6.83 -17.09 16.85
CA ILE A 39 6.99 -18.48 17.23
C ILE A 39 7.92 -18.50 18.44
N ILE A 40 7.45 -18.96 19.59
CA ILE A 40 8.22 -19.07 20.83
C ILE A 40 8.33 -20.55 21.19
N ASP A 41 9.55 -21.06 21.28
CA ASP A 41 9.83 -22.47 21.58
C ASP A 41 9.03 -23.45 20.68
N GLY A 42 8.96 -23.13 19.38
CA GLY A 42 8.28 -23.94 18.37
C GLY A 42 6.75 -23.80 18.36
N LYS A 43 6.16 -22.96 19.23
CA LYS A 43 4.72 -22.74 19.29
C LYS A 43 4.34 -21.36 18.80
N ALA A 44 3.27 -21.27 18.02
CA ALA A 44 2.72 -20.00 17.62
C ALA A 44 2.21 -19.23 18.84
N ALA A 45 2.63 -17.98 18.96
CA ALA A 45 2.19 -17.07 20.01
C ALA A 45 1.24 -16.00 19.46
N ARG A 46 0.76 -15.12 20.31
CA ARG A 46 -0.21 -14.09 19.95
C ARG A 46 0.36 -13.11 18.93
N THR A 47 -0.32 -12.93 17.82
CA THR A 47 -0.01 -11.89 16.81
C THR A 47 -0.05 -10.49 17.43
N PHE A 48 0.93 -9.67 17.10
CA PHE A 48 0.95 -8.25 17.49
C PHE A 48 1.45 -7.37 16.35
N GLY A 49 1.23 -6.05 16.48
CA GLY A 49 1.61 -5.06 15.48
C GLY A 49 2.83 -4.23 15.91
N PHE A 50 3.87 -4.22 15.11
CA PHE A 50 4.90 -3.19 15.18
C PHE A 50 4.35 -1.91 14.57
N THR A 51 4.13 -0.89 15.40
CA THR A 51 3.65 0.42 14.97
C THR A 51 4.79 1.33 14.54
N ARG A 52 4.50 2.32 13.69
CA ARG A 52 5.47 3.32 13.20
C ARG A 52 6.67 2.69 12.47
N VAL A 53 6.40 1.64 11.71
CA VAL A 53 7.41 1.01 10.87
C VAL A 53 7.61 1.85 9.61
N LEU A 54 8.83 2.35 9.40
CA LEU A 54 9.16 3.11 8.21
C LEU A 54 9.35 2.19 7.00
N HIS A 55 8.74 2.57 5.90
CA HIS A 55 8.97 1.99 4.57
C HIS A 55 10.20 2.66 3.96
N VAL A 56 11.25 1.91 3.74
CA VAL A 56 12.50 2.40 3.17
C VAL A 56 12.91 1.48 2.02
N PRO A 57 12.51 1.80 0.78
CA PRO A 57 12.73 0.92 -0.38
C PRO A 57 14.19 0.57 -0.63
N ASP A 58 15.12 1.47 -0.28
CA ASP A 58 16.55 1.31 -0.51
C ASP A 58 17.27 0.36 0.49
N LEU A 59 16.54 -0.13 1.51
CA LEU A 59 17.11 -1.12 2.44
C LEU A 59 17.16 -2.50 1.78
N ARG A 60 18.25 -3.22 2.06
CA ARG A 60 18.37 -4.63 1.65
C ARG A 60 17.66 -5.59 2.61
N ASN A 61 17.63 -5.24 3.90
CA ASN A 61 17.10 -6.10 4.96
C ASN A 61 16.14 -5.32 5.86
N ASN A 62 15.29 -6.06 6.57
CA ASN A 62 14.47 -5.48 7.62
C ASN A 62 15.35 -5.14 8.83
N LEU A 63 15.08 -4.00 9.46
CA LEU A 63 15.82 -3.55 10.63
C LEU A 63 14.88 -3.27 11.79
N LEU A 64 15.10 -3.96 12.91
CA LEU A 64 14.41 -3.72 14.17
C LEU A 64 15.31 -2.91 15.10
N SER A 65 14.82 -1.79 15.62
CA SER A 65 15.55 -1.01 16.61
C SER A 65 15.26 -1.50 18.03
N VAL A 66 16.20 -2.21 18.60
CA VAL A 66 16.14 -2.67 20.00
C VAL A 66 16.01 -1.46 20.96
N LEU A 67 16.79 -0.41 20.71
CA LEU A 67 16.73 0.81 21.53
C LEU A 67 15.37 1.51 21.47
N PHE A 68 14.70 1.49 20.35
CA PHE A 68 13.33 2.02 20.25
C PHE A 68 12.35 1.20 21.10
N LEU A 69 12.45 -0.12 21.05
CA LEU A 69 11.58 -1.00 21.83
C LEU A 69 11.82 -0.81 23.34
N THR A 70 13.06 -0.74 23.78
CA THR A 70 13.38 -0.56 25.20
C THR A 70 12.98 0.82 25.72
N ARG A 71 13.38 1.89 25.01
CA ARG A 71 13.16 3.27 25.49
C ARG A 71 11.73 3.75 25.30
N GLN A 72 11.08 3.39 24.19
CA GLN A 72 9.77 3.95 23.84
C GLN A 72 8.60 3.00 24.14
N LYS A 73 8.86 1.71 24.23
CA LYS A 73 7.82 0.69 24.47
C LYS A 73 8.02 -0.07 25.77
N GLY A 74 9.08 0.21 26.52
CA GLY A 74 9.35 -0.39 27.84
C GLY A 74 9.73 -1.87 27.80
N PHE A 75 10.11 -2.41 26.64
CA PHE A 75 10.57 -3.80 26.56
C PHE A 75 11.88 -3.99 27.30
N THR A 76 12.03 -5.13 27.98
CA THR A 76 13.30 -5.62 28.46
C THR A 76 13.84 -6.64 27.46
N VAL A 77 15.10 -6.49 27.05
CA VAL A 77 15.73 -7.40 26.10
C VAL A 77 16.85 -8.12 26.78
N THR A 78 16.79 -9.45 26.78
CA THR A 78 17.83 -10.34 27.29
C THR A 78 18.49 -11.02 26.11
N ILE A 79 19.82 -10.99 26.07
CA ILE A 79 20.63 -11.60 25.01
C ILE A 79 21.52 -12.65 25.66
N ASP A 80 21.43 -13.86 25.17
CA ASP A 80 22.36 -14.95 25.48
C ASP A 80 23.19 -15.35 24.25
N SER A 81 23.93 -16.43 24.30
CA SER A 81 24.81 -16.85 23.20
C SER A 81 24.09 -17.27 21.90
N SER A 82 22.83 -17.64 21.99
CA SER A 82 22.07 -18.22 20.84
C SER A 82 20.74 -17.51 20.57
N LYS A 83 20.23 -16.78 21.57
CA LYS A 83 18.86 -16.27 21.53
C LYS A 83 18.75 -14.87 22.11
N MET A 84 17.89 -14.09 21.53
CA MET A 84 17.48 -12.78 22.06
C MET A 84 16.00 -12.84 22.43
N SER A 85 15.65 -12.51 23.66
CA SER A 85 14.29 -12.56 24.18
C SER A 85 13.77 -11.16 24.49
N PHE A 86 12.58 -10.85 23.99
CA PHE A 86 11.91 -9.55 24.17
C PHE A 86 10.73 -9.70 25.14
N LYS A 87 10.90 -9.17 26.35
CA LYS A 87 9.87 -9.18 27.39
C LYS A 87 9.13 -7.87 27.39
N HIS A 88 7.81 -7.96 27.34
CA HIS A 88 6.91 -6.83 27.52
C HIS A 88 6.92 -6.32 28.97
N PRO A 89 6.51 -5.09 29.28
CA PRO A 89 6.45 -4.57 30.65
C PRO A 89 5.63 -5.40 31.65
N ASP A 90 4.71 -6.23 31.18
CA ASP A 90 3.95 -7.20 31.99
C ASP A 90 4.78 -8.43 32.41
N GLY A 91 6.04 -8.54 31.99
CA GLY A 91 6.95 -9.63 32.28
C GLY A 91 6.84 -10.83 31.31
N THR A 92 5.88 -10.82 30.38
CA THR A 92 5.73 -11.90 29.40
C THR A 92 6.69 -11.78 28.23
N ILE A 93 7.18 -12.90 27.68
CA ILE A 93 7.95 -12.91 26.44
C ILE A 93 6.97 -12.80 25.28
N TRP A 94 7.10 -11.73 24.48
CA TRP A 94 6.25 -11.51 23.33
C TRP A 94 6.81 -12.12 22.06
N PHE A 95 8.12 -12.09 21.91
CA PHE A 95 8.79 -12.70 20.77
C PHE A 95 10.27 -12.92 21.07
N THR A 96 10.90 -13.72 20.24
CA THR A 96 12.31 -14.06 20.32
C THR A 96 13.00 -13.84 19.00
N ALA A 97 14.32 -13.85 19.01
CA ALA A 97 15.14 -13.87 17.81
C ALA A 97 16.28 -14.87 18.01
N THR A 98 16.53 -15.67 16.99
CA THR A 98 17.67 -16.58 16.95
C THR A 98 18.89 -15.85 16.44
N ILE A 99 20.04 -16.03 17.14
CA ILE A 99 21.33 -15.44 16.76
C ILE A 99 22.06 -16.43 15.86
N SER A 100 22.46 -15.98 14.66
CA SER A 100 23.24 -16.77 13.71
C SER A 100 24.73 -16.70 14.02
N ASP A 101 25.50 -17.60 13.42
CA ASP A 101 26.98 -17.63 13.53
C ASP A 101 27.64 -16.33 13.03
N SER A 102 26.96 -15.56 12.20
CA SER A 102 27.41 -14.23 11.73
C SER A 102 27.07 -13.08 12.69
N ASN A 103 26.67 -13.39 13.94
CA ASN A 103 26.20 -12.43 14.94
C ASN A 103 25.01 -11.55 14.48
N ALA A 104 24.20 -12.04 13.56
CA ALA A 104 22.96 -11.41 13.18
C ALA A 104 21.78 -12.10 13.89
N ALA A 105 20.84 -11.32 14.45
CA ALA A 105 19.66 -11.84 15.10
C ALA A 105 18.46 -11.77 14.15
N PHE A 106 17.76 -12.90 13.97
CA PHE A 106 16.57 -13.02 13.14
C PHE A 106 15.37 -13.33 14.00
N LEU A 107 14.28 -12.55 13.84
CA LEU A 107 13.04 -12.78 14.60
C LEU A 107 12.44 -14.14 14.29
N ASP A 108 12.07 -14.87 15.33
CA ASP A 108 11.42 -16.17 15.22
C ASP A 108 9.93 -15.98 14.96
N GLY A 109 9.51 -16.19 13.71
CA GLY A 109 8.12 -16.01 13.30
C GLY A 109 7.96 -15.57 11.85
N THR A 110 6.76 -15.15 11.52
CA THR A 110 6.39 -14.71 10.17
C THR A 110 5.68 -13.36 10.22
N THR A 111 5.84 -12.54 9.18
CA THR A 111 5.02 -11.35 8.98
C THR A 111 3.73 -11.73 8.28
N ALA A 112 2.59 -11.16 8.73
CA ALA A 112 1.35 -11.20 7.97
C ALA A 112 1.43 -10.14 6.88
N PRO A 113 1.57 -10.52 5.59
CA PRO A 113 1.51 -9.55 4.52
C PRO A 113 0.12 -8.89 4.52
N LEU A 114 0.07 -7.64 4.10
CA LEU A 114 -1.21 -7.06 3.70
C LEU A 114 -1.70 -7.97 2.57
N ALA A 115 -2.69 -8.80 2.86
CA ALA A 115 -3.43 -9.41 1.78
C ALA A 115 -4.00 -8.24 0.99
N GLU A 116 -3.50 -8.02 -0.22
CA GLU A 116 -4.15 -7.16 -1.18
C GLU A 116 -5.46 -7.83 -1.57
N TYR A 117 -6.39 -7.87 -0.60
CA TYR A 117 -7.77 -8.00 -0.97
C TYR A 117 -8.07 -6.77 -1.81
N ALA A 118 -8.70 -6.97 -2.93
CA ALA A 118 -9.36 -5.93 -3.70
C ALA A 118 -10.43 -5.15 -2.88
N SER A 119 -10.45 -5.28 -1.56
CA SER A 119 -11.25 -4.50 -0.62
C SER A 119 -10.84 -3.04 -0.51
N ALA A 120 -9.72 -2.61 -1.07
CA ALA A 120 -9.52 -1.19 -1.37
C ALA A 120 -10.60 -0.65 -2.33
N ALA A 121 -11.27 -1.54 -3.07
CA ALA A 121 -12.40 -1.17 -3.91
C ALA A 121 -13.69 -0.83 -3.12
N THR A 122 -13.79 -1.21 -1.84
CA THR A 122 -14.99 -0.92 -1.02
C THR A 122 -15.04 0.51 -0.48
N THR A 123 -13.94 1.24 -0.51
CA THR A 123 -13.88 2.65 -0.11
C THR A 123 -13.96 3.62 -1.28
N ILE A 124 -13.88 3.12 -2.53
CA ILE A 124 -14.04 3.93 -3.72
C ILE A 124 -15.52 3.97 -4.06
N PRO A 125 -16.16 5.14 -4.14
CA PRO A 125 -17.56 5.24 -4.51
C PRO A 125 -17.77 4.57 -5.87
N LEU A 126 -18.73 3.63 -5.93
CA LEU A 126 -19.09 2.91 -7.15
C LEU A 126 -20.02 3.81 -7.99
N ASP A 127 -19.43 4.88 -8.51
CA ASP A 127 -20.13 5.89 -9.30
C ASP A 127 -19.94 5.69 -10.81
N LEU A 128 -20.58 6.55 -11.58
CA LEU A 128 -20.49 6.53 -13.04
C LEU A 128 -19.09 6.85 -13.55
N ASP A 129 -18.33 7.70 -12.85
CA ASP A 129 -16.97 8.07 -13.26
C ASP A 129 -16.03 6.89 -13.12
N LEU A 130 -16.12 6.15 -12.01
CA LEU A 130 -15.33 4.93 -11.82
C LEU A 130 -15.62 3.90 -12.92
N TRP A 131 -16.90 3.65 -13.22
CA TRP A 131 -17.27 2.70 -14.27
C TRP A 131 -16.91 3.20 -15.66
N HIS A 132 -17.00 4.51 -15.91
CA HIS A 132 -16.52 5.12 -17.16
C HIS A 132 -15.02 4.82 -17.40
N ARG A 133 -14.20 5.01 -16.38
CA ARG A 133 -12.75 4.71 -16.46
C ARG A 133 -12.47 3.21 -16.58
N ARG A 134 -13.15 2.37 -15.80
CA ARG A 134 -12.99 0.90 -15.85
C ARG A 134 -13.41 0.28 -17.19
N LEU A 135 -14.38 0.86 -17.85
CA LEU A 135 -14.85 0.42 -19.17
C LEU A 135 -14.18 1.19 -20.33
N ALA A 136 -12.89 1.49 -20.18
CA ALA A 136 -12.06 2.17 -21.19
C ALA A 136 -12.72 3.46 -21.72
N HIS A 137 -13.20 4.30 -20.80
CA HIS A 137 -13.85 5.57 -21.08
C HIS A 137 -15.13 5.47 -21.93
N HIS A 138 -15.87 4.38 -21.73
CA HIS A 138 -17.13 4.15 -22.45
C HIS A 138 -18.17 5.22 -22.11
N HIS A 139 -19.09 5.49 -23.05
CA HIS A 139 -20.07 6.57 -22.91
C HIS A 139 -20.99 6.37 -21.70
N LEU A 140 -21.19 7.41 -20.89
CA LEU A 140 -21.95 7.35 -19.63
C LEU A 140 -23.38 6.85 -19.78
N GLN A 141 -24.06 7.20 -20.90
CA GLN A 141 -25.42 6.74 -21.17
C GLN A 141 -25.48 5.22 -21.40
N ASP A 142 -24.47 4.67 -22.04
CA ASP A 142 -24.41 3.23 -22.29
C ASP A 142 -24.08 2.47 -21.01
N ILE A 143 -23.24 3.02 -20.13
CA ILE A 143 -23.01 2.49 -18.78
C ILE A 143 -24.32 2.44 -17.98
N LYS A 144 -25.12 3.51 -18.02
CA LYS A 144 -26.46 3.53 -17.41
C LYS A 144 -27.40 2.47 -17.99
N LYS A 145 -27.33 2.21 -19.31
CA LYS A 145 -28.11 1.15 -19.97
C LYS A 145 -27.66 -0.25 -19.52
N LEU A 146 -26.35 -0.49 -19.44
CA LEU A 146 -25.79 -1.77 -18.96
C LEU A 146 -26.31 -2.10 -17.57
N TRP A 147 -26.27 -1.13 -16.65
CA TRP A 147 -26.76 -1.29 -15.29
C TRP A 147 -28.27 -1.47 -15.21
N LYS A 148 -29.07 -0.55 -15.84
CA LYS A 148 -30.52 -0.62 -15.81
C LYS A 148 -31.08 -1.92 -16.38
N LYS A 149 -30.52 -2.38 -17.49
CA LYS A 149 -30.97 -3.59 -18.19
C LYS A 149 -30.35 -4.87 -17.64
N LYS A 150 -29.52 -4.78 -16.58
CA LYS A 150 -28.80 -5.93 -15.98
C LYS A 150 -28.04 -6.76 -17.02
N LEU A 151 -27.43 -6.12 -18.01
CA LEU A 151 -26.70 -6.78 -19.09
C LEU A 151 -25.32 -7.32 -18.66
N VAL A 152 -24.83 -6.92 -17.49
CA VAL A 152 -23.60 -7.37 -16.87
C VAL A 152 -23.85 -7.77 -15.43
N THR A 153 -23.15 -8.80 -14.96
CA THR A 153 -23.19 -9.27 -13.57
C THR A 153 -22.09 -8.58 -12.75
N GLY A 154 -22.37 -8.31 -11.46
CA GLY A 154 -21.38 -7.73 -10.53
C GLY A 154 -21.20 -6.20 -10.66
N MET A 155 -22.01 -5.53 -11.48
CA MET A 155 -21.99 -4.07 -11.59
C MET A 155 -22.96 -3.45 -10.58
N THR A 156 -22.42 -2.69 -9.62
CA THR A 156 -23.19 -1.89 -8.67
C THR A 156 -22.92 -0.41 -8.90
N LEU A 157 -23.92 0.43 -8.71
CA LEU A 157 -23.84 1.88 -8.84
C LEU A 157 -24.51 2.52 -7.63
N ASP A 158 -23.72 3.26 -6.84
CA ASP A 158 -24.18 3.98 -5.65
C ASP A 158 -24.65 5.40 -6.00
N CYS A 159 -24.13 5.95 -7.10
CA CYS A 159 -24.49 7.28 -7.59
C CYS A 159 -24.66 7.31 -9.12
N LEU A 160 -25.76 7.90 -9.59
CA LEU A 160 -26.09 8.07 -11.01
C LEU A 160 -25.75 9.48 -11.54
N ALA A 161 -25.19 10.35 -10.71
CA ALA A 161 -24.79 11.68 -11.12
C ALA A 161 -23.72 11.61 -12.23
N ALA A 162 -23.80 12.51 -13.19
CA ALA A 162 -22.72 12.65 -14.17
C ALA A 162 -21.48 13.22 -13.47
N PRO A 163 -20.28 12.71 -13.80
CA PRO A 163 -19.05 13.26 -13.24
C PRO A 163 -18.84 14.72 -13.65
N ASP A 164 -18.40 15.50 -12.71
CA ASP A 164 -17.90 16.86 -12.92
C ASP A 164 -16.55 16.96 -12.19
N PRO A 165 -15.43 17.27 -12.84
CA PRO A 165 -15.30 17.78 -14.22
C PRO A 165 -15.38 16.69 -15.32
N ILE A 166 -15.46 17.15 -16.57
CA ILE A 166 -15.40 16.28 -17.76
C ILE A 166 -14.08 15.49 -17.77
N CYS A 167 -14.14 14.22 -18.10
CA CYS A 167 -12.96 13.35 -18.14
C CYS A 167 -11.94 13.86 -19.18
N GLU A 168 -10.79 14.36 -18.72
CA GLU A 168 -9.72 14.90 -19.58
C GLU A 168 -9.28 13.94 -20.69
N PRO A 169 -9.04 12.63 -20.45
CA PRO A 169 -8.66 11.70 -21.53
C PRO A 169 -9.70 11.56 -22.63
N CYS A 170 -11.00 11.82 -22.32
CA CYS A 170 -12.06 11.75 -23.32
C CYS A 170 -12.13 12.98 -24.23
N LEU A 171 -11.61 14.12 -23.80
CA LEU A 171 -11.64 15.36 -24.58
C LEU A 171 -10.87 15.21 -25.91
N PRO A 172 -9.57 14.90 -25.91
CA PRO A 172 -8.81 14.78 -27.16
C PRO A 172 -9.29 13.60 -28.03
N GLY A 173 -9.74 12.50 -27.42
CA GLY A 173 -10.22 11.34 -28.15
C GLY A 173 -11.57 11.55 -28.87
N LYS A 174 -12.36 12.56 -28.48
CA LYS A 174 -13.65 12.90 -29.09
C LYS A 174 -13.64 14.18 -29.91
N MET A 175 -12.50 14.87 -29.98
CA MET A 175 -12.33 16.05 -30.84
C MET A 175 -12.26 15.61 -32.29
N HIS A 176 -13.32 15.86 -33.05
CA HIS A 176 -13.30 15.73 -34.51
C HIS A 176 -12.93 17.07 -35.13
N ALA A 177 -11.91 17.08 -35.97
CA ALA A 177 -11.66 18.23 -36.82
C ALA A 177 -12.81 18.32 -37.85
N ASN A 178 -13.52 19.41 -37.89
CA ASN A 178 -14.47 19.67 -38.98
C ASN A 178 -13.68 19.73 -40.30
N PRO A 179 -14.16 19.07 -41.38
CA PRO A 179 -13.53 19.21 -42.68
C PRO A 179 -13.50 20.69 -43.06
N PHE A 180 -12.36 21.13 -43.59
CA PHE A 180 -12.26 22.49 -44.10
C PHE A 180 -13.31 22.70 -45.20
N PRO A 181 -14.04 23.84 -45.21
CA PRO A 181 -14.94 24.13 -46.28
C PRO A 181 -14.16 24.16 -47.62
N SER A 182 -14.65 23.42 -48.61
CA SER A 182 -14.08 23.44 -49.94
C SER A 182 -14.12 24.88 -50.48
N SER A 183 -12.96 25.46 -50.80
CA SER A 183 -12.89 26.76 -51.47
C SER A 183 -13.42 26.59 -52.86
N GLN A 184 -14.58 27.17 -53.16
CA GLN A 184 -14.99 27.39 -54.55
C GLN A 184 -14.12 28.49 -55.11
N ARG A 185 -13.06 28.10 -55.89
CA ARG A 185 -12.39 29.03 -56.76
C ARG A 185 -13.32 29.25 -57.96
N GLU A 186 -14.01 30.36 -57.99
CA GLU A 186 -14.63 30.87 -59.23
C GLU A 186 -13.45 31.19 -60.19
N GLY A 187 -13.36 30.43 -61.27
CA GLY A 187 -12.42 30.70 -62.36
C GLY A 187 -12.91 31.96 -63.09
N ASN A 188 -12.16 33.05 -62.96
CA ASN A 188 -12.30 34.19 -63.84
C ASN A 188 -11.80 33.75 -65.24
N THR A 189 -12.72 33.65 -66.18
CA THR A 189 -12.49 33.75 -67.63
C THR A 189 -12.52 35.20 -68.05
#